data_6e9be05a64d313d993f9f98a52a49b7f
#
_entry.id   6e9be05a64d313d993f9f98a52a49b7f
#
_cell.length_a   1.000
_cell.length_b   1.000
_cell.length_c   1.000
_cell.angle_alpha   90.00
_cell.angle_beta   90.00
_cell.angle_gamma   90.00
#
_symmetry.space_group_name_H-M   'P 1'
#
loop_
_entity.id
_entity.type
_entity.pdbx_description
1 polymer ?
#
loop_
_entity_poly.entity_id
_entity_poly.type
_entity_poly.pdbx_seq_one_letter_code
_entity_poly.pdbx_strand_id
1 'polypeptide(L)'
;MDRRVGLLELGSSRFAVGIGAPFGRVETDQLARLAGEMAACGVKEVRLSPWRILYADVPSALAGNAVLDAARSVGFITDPGDPLLRIEACPGAPACRSTSLDTRGDARRLAALLPRYGFAGTVHVSGCAKGCAKSAAADLVLVGFEDLYGVVRNGTAGDRPTDSASFAELAADPDTIFASVERRRP
;
A
#
# COMPACT_ATOMS: atom_id res chain seq x y z
N MET A 1 -2.86 -13.07 -1.55
CA MET A 1 -2.76 -12.41 -2.86
C MET A 1 -4.01 -11.60 -3.13
N ASP A 2 -3.88 -10.35 -3.54
CA ASP A 2 -5.01 -9.51 -3.93
C ASP A 2 -5.36 -9.73 -5.41
N ARG A 3 -6.40 -10.52 -5.67
CA ARG A 3 -6.83 -10.86 -7.03
C ARG A 3 -7.30 -9.68 -7.89
N ARG A 4 -7.28 -8.47 -7.36
CA ARG A 4 -7.67 -7.23 -8.05
C ARG A 4 -6.51 -6.59 -8.81
N VAL A 5 -5.26 -7.02 -8.58
CA VAL A 5 -4.04 -6.45 -9.18
C VAL A 5 -3.36 -7.47 -10.08
N GLY A 6 -2.74 -7.00 -11.16
CA GLY A 6 -2.11 -7.83 -12.18
C GLY A 6 -2.96 -7.99 -13.43
N LEU A 7 -2.61 -8.97 -14.26
CA LEU A 7 -3.42 -9.36 -15.43
C LEU A 7 -4.66 -10.13 -14.97
N LEU A 8 -5.81 -9.71 -15.44
CA LEU A 8 -7.11 -10.27 -15.10
C LEU A 8 -7.75 -10.89 -16.34
N GLU A 9 -8.06 -12.18 -16.27
CA GLU A 9 -8.81 -12.90 -17.31
C GLU A 9 -10.31 -12.84 -16.96
N LEU A 10 -11.08 -12.19 -17.82
CA LEU A 10 -12.51 -11.94 -17.59
C LEU A 10 -13.43 -12.96 -18.29
N GLY A 11 -12.85 -14.06 -18.80
CA GLY A 11 -13.54 -15.06 -19.62
C GLY A 11 -13.65 -14.64 -21.09
N SER A 12 -13.99 -15.60 -21.97
CA SER A 12 -14.22 -15.38 -23.42
C SER A 12 -13.09 -14.58 -24.11
N SER A 13 -11.82 -14.83 -23.76
CA SER A 13 -10.64 -14.15 -24.32
C SER A 13 -10.60 -12.64 -24.06
N ARG A 14 -11.28 -12.18 -23.01
CA ARG A 14 -11.22 -10.78 -22.55
C ARG A 14 -10.21 -10.62 -21.43
N PHE A 15 -9.40 -9.56 -21.51
CA PHE A 15 -8.37 -9.25 -20.54
C PHE A 15 -8.52 -7.84 -20.01
N ALA A 16 -8.15 -7.66 -18.74
CA ALA A 16 -8.00 -6.37 -18.12
C ALA A 16 -6.73 -6.35 -17.26
N VAL A 17 -6.28 -5.18 -16.89
CA VAL A 17 -5.23 -5.00 -15.90
C VAL A 17 -5.76 -4.27 -14.67
N GLY A 18 -5.30 -4.69 -13.50
CA GLY A 18 -5.48 -3.99 -12.24
C GLY A 18 -4.14 -3.44 -11.76
N ILE A 19 -4.05 -2.14 -11.55
CA ILE A 19 -2.81 -1.43 -11.22
C ILE A 19 -3.01 -0.67 -9.92
N GLY A 20 -2.29 -1.04 -8.88
CA GLY A 20 -2.39 -0.41 -7.56
C GLY A 20 -1.62 0.91 -7.49
N ALA A 21 -2.24 1.95 -6.94
CA ALA A 21 -1.58 3.20 -6.60
C ALA A 21 -1.15 3.17 -5.13
N PRO A 22 0.17 3.22 -4.81
CA PRO A 22 0.64 3.22 -3.43
C PRO A 22 -0.02 4.35 -2.63
N PHE A 23 -0.71 3.99 -1.53
CA PHE A 23 -1.45 4.92 -0.67
C PHE A 23 -2.53 5.77 -1.38
N GLY A 24 -2.93 5.39 -2.60
CA GLY A 24 -3.86 6.16 -3.42
C GLY A 24 -3.29 7.47 -3.96
N ARG A 25 -1.98 7.62 -3.98
CA ARG A 25 -1.28 8.81 -4.48
C ARG A 25 -0.43 8.46 -5.69
N VAL A 26 -0.50 9.33 -6.70
CA VAL A 26 0.28 9.23 -7.93
C VAL A 26 0.84 10.61 -8.24
N GLU A 27 2.11 10.68 -8.63
CA GLU A 27 2.71 11.91 -9.13
C GLU A 27 2.29 12.12 -10.60
N THR A 28 2.16 13.39 -11.00
CA THR A 28 1.68 13.74 -12.34
C THR A 28 2.48 13.09 -13.45
N ASP A 29 3.82 13.09 -13.32
CA ASP A 29 4.71 12.50 -14.33
C ASP A 29 4.57 10.99 -14.44
N GLN A 30 4.35 10.30 -13.30
CA GLN A 30 4.08 8.87 -13.28
C GLN A 30 2.79 8.54 -14.01
N LEU A 31 1.73 9.31 -13.72
CA LEU A 31 0.43 9.12 -14.36
C LEU A 31 0.49 9.43 -15.87
N ALA A 32 1.18 10.50 -16.27
CA ALA A 32 1.34 10.88 -17.67
C ALA A 32 2.09 9.80 -18.47
N ARG A 33 3.18 9.25 -17.92
CA ARG A 33 3.93 8.15 -18.54
C ARG A 33 3.07 6.91 -18.68
N LEU A 34 2.39 6.50 -17.59
CA LEU A 34 1.50 5.33 -17.63
C LEU A 34 0.39 5.51 -18.66
N ALA A 35 -0.23 6.68 -18.73
CA ALA A 35 -1.30 6.97 -19.70
C ALA A 35 -0.79 6.87 -21.15
N GLY A 36 0.42 7.35 -21.44
CA GLY A 36 1.05 7.22 -22.75
C GLY A 36 1.28 5.77 -23.15
N GLU A 37 1.83 4.95 -22.26
CA GLU A 37 2.04 3.51 -22.51
C GLU A 37 0.72 2.75 -22.66
N MET A 38 -0.27 3.06 -21.84
CA MET A 38 -1.61 2.49 -21.96
C MET A 38 -2.23 2.79 -23.33
N ALA A 39 -2.14 4.04 -23.78
CA ALA A 39 -2.66 4.45 -25.09
C ALA A 39 -1.92 3.72 -26.23
N ALA A 40 -0.59 3.58 -26.16
CA ALA A 40 0.21 2.83 -27.12
C ALA A 40 -0.16 1.34 -27.17
N CYS A 41 -0.58 0.77 -26.03
CA CYS A 41 -1.08 -0.62 -25.93
C CYS A 41 -2.57 -0.78 -26.29
N GLY A 42 -3.23 0.28 -26.79
CA GLY A 42 -4.62 0.22 -27.23
C GLY A 42 -5.67 0.35 -26.12
N VAL A 43 -5.28 0.76 -24.93
CA VAL A 43 -6.21 1.09 -23.84
C VAL A 43 -6.97 2.38 -24.19
N LYS A 44 -8.29 2.33 -24.09
CA LYS A 44 -9.16 3.48 -24.43
C LYS A 44 -9.73 4.17 -23.19
N GLU A 45 -9.81 3.47 -22.09
CA GLU A 45 -10.52 3.91 -20.89
C GLU A 45 -9.83 3.35 -19.66
N VAL A 46 -9.75 4.16 -18.61
CA VAL A 46 -9.27 3.76 -17.28
C VAL A 46 -10.39 4.00 -16.27
N ARG A 47 -10.67 3.02 -15.43
CA ARG A 47 -11.66 3.09 -14.35
C ARG A 47 -10.97 3.17 -13.00
N LEU A 48 -11.40 4.11 -12.18
CA LEU A 48 -10.93 4.26 -10.81
C LEU A 48 -11.77 3.38 -9.87
N SER A 49 -11.13 2.78 -8.88
CA SER A 49 -11.82 2.03 -7.85
C SER A 49 -11.59 2.61 -6.45
N PRO A 50 -12.51 2.35 -5.49
CA PRO A 50 -12.33 2.75 -4.08
C PRO A 50 -11.11 2.10 -3.40
N TRP A 51 -10.59 1.03 -3.98
CA TRP A 51 -9.47 0.26 -3.43
C TRP A 51 -8.09 0.75 -3.91
N ARG A 52 -8.00 1.99 -4.41
CA ARG A 52 -6.75 2.59 -4.91
C ARG A 52 -6.16 1.82 -6.10
N ILE A 53 -7.02 1.22 -6.91
CA ILE A 53 -6.65 0.43 -8.09
C ILE A 53 -7.24 1.09 -9.34
N LEU A 54 -6.42 1.23 -10.37
CA LEU A 54 -6.81 1.60 -11.71
C LEU A 54 -7.10 0.33 -12.50
N TYR A 55 -8.22 0.27 -13.20
CA TYR A 55 -8.57 -0.84 -14.10
C TYR A 55 -8.61 -0.35 -15.53
N ALA A 56 -8.12 -1.19 -16.45
CA ALA A 56 -8.22 -0.94 -17.87
C ALA A 56 -8.44 -2.25 -18.63
N ASP A 57 -9.38 -2.26 -19.57
CA ASP A 57 -9.51 -3.35 -20.53
C ASP A 57 -8.32 -3.28 -21.50
N VAL A 58 -7.75 -4.45 -21.84
CA VAL A 58 -6.62 -4.57 -22.76
C VAL A 58 -6.95 -5.54 -23.89
N PRO A 59 -6.43 -5.31 -25.12
CA PRO A 59 -6.82 -6.13 -26.28
C PRO A 59 -6.27 -7.56 -26.24
N SER A 60 -5.21 -7.82 -25.46
CA SER A 60 -4.61 -9.14 -25.31
C SER A 60 -3.80 -9.25 -24.02
N ALA A 61 -3.47 -10.48 -23.61
CA ALA A 61 -2.58 -10.72 -22.48
C ALA A 61 -1.18 -10.10 -22.70
N LEU A 62 -0.68 -10.10 -23.94
CA LEU A 62 0.60 -9.47 -24.28
C LEU A 62 0.56 -7.96 -24.04
N ALA A 63 -0.48 -7.27 -24.52
CA ALA A 63 -0.67 -5.84 -24.26
C ALA A 63 -0.83 -5.56 -22.76
N GLY A 64 -1.56 -6.42 -22.04
CA GLY A 64 -1.71 -6.31 -20.60
C GLY A 64 -0.39 -6.40 -19.84
N ASN A 65 0.46 -7.34 -20.18
CA ASN A 65 1.79 -7.47 -19.59
C ASN A 65 2.67 -6.25 -19.89
N ALA A 66 2.65 -5.71 -21.12
CA ALA A 66 3.37 -4.49 -21.45
C ALA A 66 2.92 -3.29 -20.61
N VAL A 67 1.60 -3.12 -20.42
CA VAL A 67 1.05 -2.09 -19.53
C VAL A 67 1.48 -2.29 -18.08
N LEU A 68 1.48 -3.53 -17.57
CA LEU A 68 1.92 -3.83 -16.20
C LEU A 68 3.43 -3.57 -16.00
N ASP A 69 4.26 -3.89 -16.98
CA ASP A 69 5.70 -3.61 -16.92
C ASP A 69 5.97 -2.10 -16.94
N ALA A 70 5.27 -1.35 -17.79
CA ALA A 70 5.33 0.11 -17.81
C ALA A 70 4.87 0.71 -16.48
N ALA A 71 3.75 0.24 -15.93
CA ALA A 71 3.25 0.68 -14.63
C ALA A 71 4.27 0.43 -13.50
N ARG A 72 4.87 -0.77 -13.48
CA ARG A 72 5.92 -1.13 -12.50
C ARG A 72 7.11 -0.20 -12.61
N SER A 73 7.57 0.11 -13.83
CA SER A 73 8.74 0.97 -14.06
C SER A 73 8.58 2.39 -13.51
N VAL A 74 7.34 2.86 -13.37
CA VAL A 74 7.02 4.20 -12.83
C VAL A 74 6.45 4.15 -11.40
N GLY A 75 6.56 3.00 -10.71
CA GLY A 75 6.31 2.90 -9.28
C GLY A 75 4.88 2.54 -8.86
N PHE A 76 4.05 2.05 -9.78
CA PHE A 76 2.77 1.45 -9.44
C PHE A 76 2.93 0.00 -8.97
N ILE A 77 1.94 -0.49 -8.25
CA ILE A 77 1.86 -1.87 -7.77
C ILE A 77 1.20 -2.73 -8.85
N THR A 78 1.93 -3.73 -9.32
CA THR A 78 1.47 -4.67 -10.36
C THR A 78 1.53 -6.13 -9.91
N ASP A 79 2.13 -6.40 -8.74
CA ASP A 79 2.16 -7.71 -8.11
C ASP A 79 1.00 -7.85 -7.11
N PRO A 80 0.10 -8.84 -7.26
CA PRO A 80 -0.97 -9.10 -6.31
C PRO A 80 -0.46 -9.51 -4.92
N GLY A 81 0.82 -9.87 -4.78
CA GLY A 81 1.48 -10.19 -3.51
C GLY A 81 2.14 -9.01 -2.83
N ASP A 82 2.18 -7.83 -3.47
CA ASP A 82 2.87 -6.66 -2.90
C ASP A 82 2.30 -6.27 -1.53
N PRO A 83 3.14 -6.21 -0.47
CA PRO A 83 2.71 -5.83 0.87
C PRO A 83 2.04 -4.47 0.97
N LEU A 84 2.38 -3.51 0.09
CA LEU A 84 1.79 -2.17 0.07
C LEU A 84 0.27 -2.18 -0.19
N LEU A 85 -0.27 -3.24 -0.79
CA LEU A 85 -1.72 -3.40 -0.97
C LEU A 85 -2.48 -3.53 0.36
N ARG A 86 -1.80 -3.93 1.42
CA ARG A 86 -2.36 -4.13 2.77
C ARG A 86 -2.00 -3.02 3.74
N ILE A 87 -1.23 -2.02 3.29
CA ILE A 87 -0.81 -0.90 4.13
C ILE A 87 -1.58 0.37 3.73
N GLU A 88 -2.15 1.01 4.71
CA GLU A 88 -2.76 2.33 4.58
C GLU A 88 -1.92 3.33 5.37
N ALA A 89 -1.55 4.45 4.73
CA ALA A 89 -0.76 5.50 5.37
C ALA A 89 -1.34 6.88 5.08
N CYS A 90 -1.43 7.70 6.11
CA CYS A 90 -1.82 9.10 5.94
C CYS A 90 -0.71 9.90 5.22
N PRO A 91 -0.96 11.16 4.81
CA PRO A 91 0.07 11.95 4.12
C PRO A 91 1.39 12.09 4.89
N GLY A 92 1.35 12.25 6.21
CA GLY A 92 2.55 12.52 7.00
C GLY A 92 3.23 13.84 6.67
N ALA A 93 4.40 14.08 7.24
CA ALA A 93 5.23 15.22 6.89
C ALA A 93 5.82 15.05 5.47
N PRO A 94 6.08 16.15 4.74
CA PRO A 94 5.76 17.53 5.09
C PRO A 94 4.31 17.95 4.77
N ALA A 95 3.49 17.07 4.19
CA ALA A 95 2.14 17.41 3.70
C ALA A 95 1.11 17.58 4.84
N CYS A 96 1.38 17.05 6.02
CA CYS A 96 0.51 17.16 7.20
C CYS A 96 1.21 17.91 8.33
N ARG A 97 0.58 18.99 8.82
CA ARG A 97 1.12 19.80 9.93
C ARG A 97 0.91 19.16 11.31
N SER A 98 0.16 18.08 11.41
CA SER A 98 -0.13 17.40 12.69
C SER A 98 0.91 16.35 13.07
N THR A 99 2.00 16.25 12.33
CA THR A 99 3.06 15.26 12.58
C THR A 99 4.35 15.68 11.87
N SER A 100 5.49 15.34 12.47
CA SER A 100 6.84 15.43 11.88
C SER A 100 7.23 14.15 11.11
N LEU A 101 6.47 13.05 11.27
CA LEU A 101 6.80 11.73 10.76
C LEU A 101 6.51 11.59 9.25
N ASP A 102 7.46 11.03 8.50
CA ASP A 102 7.27 10.61 7.10
C ASP A 102 6.52 9.26 7.05
N THR A 103 5.24 9.30 7.32
CA THR A 103 4.41 8.08 7.44
C THR A 103 4.42 7.20 6.18
N ARG A 104 4.50 7.81 4.98
CA ARG A 104 4.51 7.05 3.73
C ARG A 104 5.87 6.44 3.43
N GLY A 105 6.95 7.15 3.75
CA GLY A 105 8.30 6.61 3.68
C GLY A 105 8.48 5.45 4.65
N ASP A 106 8.02 5.61 5.89
CA ASP A 106 8.04 4.57 6.91
C ASP A 106 7.18 3.36 6.53
N ALA A 107 5.99 3.59 5.98
CA ALA A 107 5.13 2.54 5.47
C ALA A 107 5.79 1.72 4.33
N ARG A 108 6.56 2.35 3.44
CA ARG A 108 7.33 1.64 2.40
C ARG A 108 8.45 0.79 3.02
N ARG A 109 9.17 1.33 4.00
CA ARG A 109 10.20 0.60 4.73
C ARG A 109 9.61 -0.59 5.50
N LEU A 110 8.47 -0.39 6.16
CA LEU A 110 7.75 -1.45 6.86
C LEU A 110 7.27 -2.54 5.91
N ALA A 111 6.78 -2.19 4.71
CA ALA A 111 6.35 -3.14 3.69
C ALA A 111 7.43 -4.18 3.36
N ALA A 112 8.71 -3.78 3.34
CA ALA A 112 9.84 -4.68 3.09
C ALA A 112 10.09 -5.68 4.25
N LEU A 113 9.61 -5.39 5.45
CA LEU A 113 9.75 -6.26 6.62
C LEU A 113 8.64 -7.30 6.70
N LEU A 114 7.40 -6.97 6.30
CA LEU A 114 6.23 -7.83 6.49
C LEU A 114 6.43 -9.27 6.00
N PRO A 115 6.99 -9.53 4.79
CA PRO A 115 7.20 -10.90 4.33
C PRO A 115 8.22 -11.67 5.16
N ARG A 116 9.25 -10.98 5.67
CA ARG A 116 10.33 -11.59 6.48
C ARG A 116 9.80 -12.14 7.81
N TYR A 117 8.76 -11.49 8.35
CA TYR A 117 8.12 -11.86 9.61
C TYR A 117 6.84 -12.69 9.40
N GLY A 118 6.53 -13.06 8.14
CA GLY A 118 5.33 -13.84 7.80
C GLY A 118 4.03 -13.08 8.12
N PHE A 119 4.09 -11.75 8.22
CA PHE A 119 2.92 -10.93 8.55
C PHE A 119 2.02 -10.76 7.33
N ALA A 120 0.79 -11.29 7.42
CA ALA A 120 -0.21 -11.24 6.35
C ALA A 120 -1.39 -10.30 6.65
N GLY A 121 -1.40 -9.65 7.81
CA GLY A 121 -2.46 -8.75 8.25
C GLY A 121 -2.46 -7.40 7.56
N THR A 122 -3.48 -6.60 7.90
CA THR A 122 -3.61 -5.19 7.47
C THR A 122 -2.79 -4.29 8.37
N VAL A 123 -2.24 -3.22 7.79
CA VAL A 123 -1.41 -2.25 8.52
C VAL A 123 -1.96 -0.84 8.30
N HIS A 124 -1.96 -0.05 9.37
CA HIS A 124 -2.22 1.38 9.31
C HIS A 124 -1.05 2.17 9.89
N VAL A 125 -0.42 3.03 9.08
CA VAL A 125 0.61 3.97 9.53
C VAL A 125 0.01 5.37 9.59
N SER A 126 -0.21 5.86 10.78
CA SER A 126 -0.84 7.16 11.05
C SER A 126 0.14 8.10 11.74
N GLY A 127 0.23 9.33 11.27
CA GLY A 127 1.08 10.37 11.90
C GLY A 127 0.51 10.93 13.20
N CYS A 128 -0.73 10.60 13.56
CA CYS A 128 -1.36 11.03 14.82
C CYS A 128 -2.64 10.22 15.08
N ALA A 129 -3.23 10.39 16.27
CA ALA A 129 -4.43 9.67 16.71
C ALA A 129 -5.70 9.92 15.86
N LYS A 130 -5.69 10.87 14.89
CA LYS A 130 -6.85 11.13 14.02
C LYS A 130 -7.17 9.97 13.07
N GLY A 131 -6.19 9.12 12.72
CA GLY A 131 -6.41 7.95 11.90
C GLY A 131 -6.96 8.23 10.48
N CYS A 132 -6.55 9.31 9.83
CA CYS A 132 -7.16 9.82 8.60
C CYS A 132 -7.14 8.85 7.41
N ALA A 133 -6.18 7.92 7.35
CA ALA A 133 -6.08 6.96 6.25
C ALA A 133 -6.98 5.73 6.46
N LYS A 134 -7.32 5.40 7.71
CA LYS A 134 -8.16 4.25 8.05
C LYS A 134 -8.85 4.47 9.40
N SER A 135 -10.17 4.57 9.38
CA SER A 135 -10.99 4.68 10.59
C SER A 135 -11.30 3.32 11.23
N ALA A 136 -11.32 2.26 10.43
CA ALA A 136 -11.54 0.90 10.92
C ALA A 136 -10.26 0.34 11.57
N ALA A 137 -10.41 -0.66 12.44
CA ALA A 137 -9.29 -1.36 13.03
C ALA A 137 -8.38 -2.02 11.98
N ALA A 138 -7.09 -2.11 12.28
CA ALA A 138 -6.11 -2.87 11.54
C ALA A 138 -5.41 -3.87 12.46
N ASP A 139 -4.86 -4.94 11.88
CA ASP A 139 -4.11 -5.95 12.66
C ASP A 139 -2.88 -5.32 13.32
N LEU A 140 -2.27 -4.32 12.65
CA LEU A 140 -1.16 -3.53 13.17
C LEU A 140 -1.36 -2.05 12.86
N VAL A 141 -1.21 -1.20 13.86
CA VAL A 141 -1.20 0.27 13.70
C VAL A 141 0.08 0.83 14.26
N LEU A 142 0.77 1.65 13.47
CA LEU A 142 1.80 2.56 13.96
C LEU A 142 1.17 3.95 14.05
N VAL A 143 1.00 4.47 15.26
CA VAL A 143 0.38 5.78 15.50
C VAL A 143 1.43 6.77 16.00
N GLY A 144 1.60 7.88 15.27
CA GLY A 144 2.58 8.92 15.60
C GLY A 144 2.15 9.80 16.78
N PHE A 145 3.08 10.07 17.64
CA PHE A 145 3.03 11.15 18.62
C PHE A 145 4.45 11.69 18.79
N GLU A 146 4.58 13.01 18.74
CA GLU A 146 5.89 13.65 18.62
C GLU A 146 6.69 13.04 17.46
N ASP A 147 7.94 12.60 17.69
CA ASP A 147 8.83 11.97 16.71
C ASP A 147 8.86 10.43 16.81
N LEU A 148 7.92 9.84 17.58
CA LEU A 148 7.85 8.41 17.85
C LEU A 148 6.58 7.80 17.23
N TYR A 149 6.61 6.47 17.04
CA TYR A 149 5.44 5.67 16.78
C TYR A 149 5.05 4.84 18.00
N GLY A 150 3.79 4.91 18.39
CA GLY A 150 3.16 3.92 19.25
C GLY A 150 2.68 2.72 18.46
N VAL A 151 2.84 1.53 19.02
CA VAL A 151 2.39 0.27 18.41
C VAL A 151 1.04 -0.13 18.99
N VAL A 152 0.02 -0.25 18.13
CA VAL A 152 -1.32 -0.76 18.49
C VAL A 152 -1.60 -2.02 17.68
N ARG A 153 -2.12 -3.06 18.32
CA ARG A 153 -2.47 -4.33 17.68
C ARG A 153 -3.96 -4.54 17.71
N ASN A 154 -4.52 -4.99 16.58
CA ASN A 154 -5.97 -5.25 16.41
C ASN A 154 -6.83 -4.06 16.84
N GLY A 155 -6.44 -2.85 16.42
CA GLY A 155 -7.09 -1.62 16.87
C GLY A 155 -7.01 -0.49 15.84
N THR A 156 -7.23 0.72 16.32
CA THR A 156 -7.26 1.98 15.55
C THR A 156 -6.14 2.92 15.99
N ALA A 157 -5.92 4.01 15.26
CA ALA A 157 -4.96 5.04 15.66
C ALA A 157 -5.38 5.82 16.93
N GLY A 158 -6.63 5.70 17.37
CA GLY A 158 -7.13 6.32 18.61
C GLY A 158 -6.94 5.47 19.85
N ASP A 159 -6.52 4.21 19.70
CA ASP A 159 -6.33 3.30 20.83
C ASP A 159 -4.98 3.51 21.50
N ARG A 160 -4.89 3.07 22.76
CA ARG A 160 -3.67 3.22 23.56
C ARG A 160 -2.57 2.29 23.05
N PRO A 161 -1.37 2.81 22.70
CA PRO A 161 -0.25 1.98 22.30
C PRO A 161 0.24 1.08 23.44
N THR A 162 0.76 -0.09 23.09
CA THR A 162 1.43 -1.01 24.03
C THR A 162 2.91 -0.72 24.16
N ASP A 163 3.52 -0.20 23.11
CA ASP A 163 4.94 0.11 23.00
C ASP A 163 5.12 1.42 22.24
N SER A 164 6.29 2.05 22.35
CA SER A 164 6.61 3.23 21.57
C SER A 164 8.12 3.34 21.33
N ALA A 165 8.48 3.67 20.07
CA ALA A 165 9.86 3.92 19.68
C ALA A 165 9.92 4.74 18.39
N SER A 166 11.08 5.23 18.02
CA SER A 166 11.32 5.81 16.71
C SER A 166 11.18 4.71 15.62
N PHE A 167 10.88 5.10 14.39
CA PHE A 167 10.82 4.10 13.30
C PHE A 167 12.16 3.38 13.12
N ALA A 168 13.27 4.03 13.35
CA ALA A 168 14.61 3.42 13.26
C ALA A 168 14.80 2.30 14.28
N GLU A 169 14.37 2.51 15.54
CA GLU A 169 14.41 1.48 16.58
C GLU A 169 13.46 0.33 16.27
N LEU A 170 12.23 0.60 15.85
CA LEU A 170 11.27 -0.42 15.43
C LEU A 170 11.77 -1.25 14.25
N ALA A 171 12.51 -0.64 13.31
CA ALA A 171 13.08 -1.34 12.17
C ALA A 171 14.34 -2.13 12.54
N ALA A 172 15.08 -1.71 13.57
CA ALA A 172 16.25 -2.43 14.08
C ALA A 172 15.84 -3.65 14.94
N ASP A 173 14.74 -3.53 15.69
CA ASP A 173 14.13 -4.61 16.46
C ASP A 173 12.66 -4.82 16.05
N PRO A 174 12.40 -5.45 14.90
CA PRO A 174 11.06 -5.67 14.42
C PRO A 174 10.21 -6.62 15.28
N ASP A 175 10.81 -7.36 16.19
CA ASP A 175 10.06 -8.19 17.14
C ASP A 175 9.15 -7.31 18.03
N THR A 176 9.55 -6.09 18.36
CA THR A 176 8.69 -5.09 19.01
C THR A 176 7.38 -4.86 18.25
N ILE A 177 7.41 -4.93 16.92
CA ILE A 177 6.23 -4.77 16.07
C ILE A 177 5.45 -6.09 15.98
N PHE A 178 6.14 -7.23 15.82
CA PHE A 178 5.54 -8.50 15.38
C PHE A 178 5.41 -9.57 16.48
N ALA A 179 6.01 -9.41 17.67
CA ALA A 179 6.13 -10.44 18.71
C ALA A 179 4.80 -11.03 19.23
N SER A 180 3.67 -10.35 19.06
CA SER A 180 2.36 -10.82 19.52
C SER A 180 1.34 -11.02 18.41
N VAL A 181 1.79 -10.97 17.16
CA VAL A 181 0.91 -11.31 16.03
C VAL A 181 0.96 -12.83 15.88
N GLU A 182 -0.10 -13.52 16.33
CA GLU A 182 -0.24 -14.95 16.07
C GLU A 182 0.03 -15.24 14.60
N ARG A 183 1.08 -16.01 14.33
CA ARG A 183 1.36 -16.50 12.98
C ARG A 183 0.17 -17.36 12.57
N ARG A 184 -0.77 -16.80 11.84
CA ARG A 184 -1.78 -17.60 11.16
C ARG A 184 -1.02 -18.50 10.19
N ARG A 185 -0.83 -19.76 10.59
CA ARG A 185 -0.33 -20.80 9.68
C ARG A 185 -1.32 -20.91 8.52
N PRO A 186 -0.81 -21.09 7.28
CA PRO A 186 -1.64 -21.28 6.08
C PRO A 186 -2.52 -22.49 6.17
#